data_1d58d084e4e18ad90f761ddc00c08f4b
#
_entry.id   1d58d084e4e18ad90f761ddc00c08f4b
#
_cell.length_a   1.000
_cell.length_b   1.000
_cell.length_c   1.000
_cell.angle_alpha   90.00
_cell.angle_beta   90.00
_cell.angle_gamma   90.00
#
_symmetry.space_group_name_H-M   'P 1'
#
loop_
_entity.id
_entity.type
_entity.pdbx_description
1 polymer ?
#
loop_
_entity_poly.entity_id
_entity_poly.type
_entity_poly.pdbx_seq_one_letter_code
_entity_poly.pdbx_strand_id
1 'polypeptide(L)'
;MSNTKNTNTNKLPNIEYMWWKLPLVKNTTNMIKGKWSDTRSKDITGNHAVITGEENNITGLDLDFSYKLSDEELNSNPITKKFIDLFGKEPKWDTYTVRTKSGGLHYYFEYEPEIKQTQDEDCKIDIRGKGGCLYGAGTIVTKGEKQGEYKCINNKKQMK
;
A
#
# COMPACT_ATOMS: atom_id res chain seq x y z
N MET A 1 -25.53 21.60 -9.91
CA MET A 1 -25.16 21.25 -9.56
C MET A 1 -24.46 20.49 -9.21
N SER A 2 -23.99 20.66 -9.09
CA SER A 2 -23.07 20.01 -8.78
C SER A 2 -23.17 18.58 -8.67
N ASN A 3 -23.58 17.92 -9.57
CA ASN A 3 -23.72 16.50 -9.59
C ASN A 3 -22.41 15.76 -9.56
N THR A 4 -21.36 16.36 -10.14
CA THR A 4 -20.03 15.78 -10.08
C THR A 4 -19.52 15.68 -8.67
N LYS A 5 -19.88 16.62 -7.82
CA LYS A 5 -19.55 16.52 -6.42
C LYS A 5 -20.30 15.37 -5.74
N ASN A 6 -21.54 15.20 -6.13
CA ASN A 6 -22.38 14.18 -5.54
C ASN A 6 -21.91 12.77 -5.88
N THR A 7 -21.36 12.58 -7.08
CA THR A 7 -20.83 11.28 -7.43
C THR A 7 -19.66 10.88 -6.53
N ASN A 8 -18.87 11.85 -6.10
CA ASN A 8 -17.78 11.56 -5.17
C ASN A 8 -18.31 11.27 -3.77
N THR A 9 -19.36 11.96 -3.37
CA THR A 9 -19.94 11.76 -2.03
C THR A 9 -20.71 10.45 -1.92
N ASN A 10 -21.16 9.88 -3.04
CA ASN A 10 -21.86 8.60 -3.03
C ASN A 10 -20.92 7.42 -2.83
N LYS A 11 -19.62 7.61 -3.00
CA LYS A 11 -18.64 6.58 -2.69
C LYS A 11 -18.36 6.61 -1.20
N LEU A 12 -18.30 5.42 -0.60
CA LEU A 12 -17.82 5.34 0.77
C LEU A 12 -16.43 5.92 0.85
N PRO A 13 -16.15 6.77 1.84
CA PRO A 13 -14.81 7.30 2.00
C PRO A 13 -13.83 6.16 2.20
N ASN A 14 -12.71 6.23 1.54
CA ASN A 14 -11.63 5.30 1.80
C ASN A 14 -11.14 5.51 3.23
N ILE A 15 -10.88 4.42 3.95
CA ILE A 15 -10.45 4.49 5.35
C ILE A 15 -9.17 5.33 5.52
N GLU A 16 -8.41 5.51 4.45
CA GLU A 16 -7.19 6.32 4.50
C GLU A 16 -7.45 7.76 4.95
N TYR A 17 -8.66 8.27 4.85
CA TYR A 17 -8.96 9.62 5.32
C TYR A 17 -8.65 9.81 6.80
N MET A 18 -8.64 8.74 7.58
CA MET A 18 -8.35 8.77 9.02
C MET A 18 -6.85 8.77 9.33
N TRP A 19 -6.01 8.47 8.37
CA TRP A 19 -4.60 8.19 8.61
C TRP A 19 -3.70 9.36 8.25
N TRP A 20 -2.59 9.48 8.98
CA TRP A 20 -1.52 10.40 8.64
C TRP A 20 -0.85 9.95 7.34
N LYS A 21 -0.67 10.89 6.43
CA LYS A 21 -0.14 10.64 5.10
C LYS A 21 0.99 11.61 4.79
N LEU A 22 1.87 11.20 3.89
CA LEU A 22 2.95 12.03 3.36
C LEU A 22 2.61 12.42 1.94
N PRO A 23 2.71 13.72 1.58
CA PRO A 23 2.48 14.14 0.21
C PRO A 23 3.61 13.65 -0.70
N LEU A 24 3.26 13.25 -1.91
CA LEU A 24 4.21 12.88 -2.94
C LEU A 24 4.19 13.91 -4.05
N VAL A 25 5.28 13.97 -4.81
CA VAL A 25 5.35 14.83 -6.00
C VAL A 25 4.28 14.36 -6.98
N LYS A 26 3.54 15.32 -7.55
CA LYS A 26 2.43 15.01 -8.47
C LYS A 26 2.86 14.05 -9.57
N ASN A 27 2.02 13.05 -9.82
CA ASN A 27 2.22 12.03 -10.85
C ASN A 27 3.43 11.12 -10.64
N THR A 28 3.99 11.09 -9.44
CA THR A 28 5.13 10.25 -9.08
C THR A 28 4.93 9.61 -7.70
N THR A 29 5.86 8.73 -7.34
CA THR A 29 5.98 8.23 -5.98
C THR A 29 7.17 8.87 -5.24
N ASN A 30 7.67 9.98 -5.74
CA ASN A 30 8.79 10.67 -5.10
C ASN A 30 8.32 11.47 -3.88
N MET A 31 9.04 11.33 -2.79
CA MET A 31 8.73 12.08 -1.57
C MET A 31 9.02 13.57 -1.74
N ILE A 32 8.18 14.39 -1.16
CA ILE A 32 8.46 15.81 -1.03
C ILE A 32 9.51 15.97 0.06
N LYS A 33 10.49 16.83 -0.17
CA LYS A 33 11.59 17.07 0.79
C LYS A 33 11.06 17.63 2.10
N GLY A 34 11.68 17.22 3.20
CA GLY A 34 11.37 17.69 4.52
C GLY A 34 11.18 16.54 5.51
N LYS A 35 11.07 16.90 6.78
CA LYS A 35 10.80 15.93 7.81
C LYS A 35 9.34 15.49 7.74
N TRP A 36 9.08 14.23 7.97
CA TRP A 36 7.72 13.71 7.96
C TRP A 36 6.80 14.41 8.96
N SER A 37 7.34 14.76 10.13
CA SER A 37 6.57 15.50 11.13
C SER A 37 6.08 16.87 10.64
N ASP A 38 6.79 17.45 9.68
CA ASP A 38 6.45 18.76 9.12
C ASP A 38 5.54 18.67 7.91
N THR A 39 5.63 17.57 7.15
CA THR A 39 4.93 17.42 5.87
C THR A 39 3.68 16.57 5.96
N ARG A 40 3.55 15.74 6.98
CA ARG A 40 2.41 14.82 7.11
C ARG A 40 1.09 15.56 7.30
N SER A 41 0.02 14.98 6.77
CA SER A 41 -1.33 15.50 6.92
C SER A 41 -2.34 14.37 6.74
N LYS A 42 -3.52 14.55 7.33
CA LYS A 42 -4.66 13.64 7.08
C LYS A 42 -5.48 14.08 5.87
N ASP A 43 -5.30 15.32 5.42
CA ASP A 43 -6.13 15.94 4.39
C ASP A 43 -5.52 15.93 2.99
N ILE A 44 -4.58 15.06 2.73
CA ILE A 44 -3.94 14.96 1.42
C ILE A 44 -4.88 14.29 0.43
N THR A 45 -5.10 14.92 -0.72
CA THR A 45 -6.00 14.43 -1.76
C THR A 45 -5.27 13.97 -3.01
N GLY A 46 -4.00 14.30 -3.14
CA GLY A 46 -3.18 13.88 -4.30
C GLY A 46 -2.43 12.60 -4.01
N ASN A 47 -1.36 12.39 -4.77
CA ASN A 47 -0.47 11.26 -4.53
C ASN A 47 0.10 11.34 -3.12
N HIS A 48 0.09 10.22 -2.44
CA HIS A 48 0.49 10.17 -1.04
C HIS A 48 0.99 8.79 -0.63
N ALA A 49 1.68 8.76 0.51
CA ALA A 49 2.03 7.51 1.19
C ALA A 49 1.40 7.51 2.57
N VAL A 50 0.87 6.36 2.97
CA VAL A 50 0.31 6.17 4.32
C VAL A 50 1.45 5.79 5.26
N ILE A 51 1.58 6.49 6.37
CA ILE A 51 2.61 6.22 7.37
C ILE A 51 2.25 4.93 8.11
N THR A 52 3.16 3.99 8.17
CA THR A 52 2.99 2.77 8.96
C THR A 52 3.54 2.96 10.38
N GLY A 53 3.25 2.01 11.25
CA GLY A 53 3.71 2.03 12.62
C GLY A 53 2.66 2.56 13.59
N GLU A 54 3.13 2.97 14.74
CA GLU A 54 2.28 3.35 15.87
C GLU A 54 1.32 4.51 15.56
N GLU A 55 1.77 5.48 14.78
CA GLU A 55 1.01 6.68 14.51
C GLU A 55 -0.35 6.43 13.88
N ASN A 56 -0.43 5.45 12.99
CA ASN A 56 -1.67 5.05 12.33
C ASN A 56 -2.15 3.66 12.78
N ASN A 57 -1.45 3.03 13.70
CA ASN A 57 -1.74 1.66 14.12
C ASN A 57 -1.69 0.68 12.94
N ILE A 58 -0.60 0.73 12.17
CA ILE A 58 -0.47 -0.09 10.97
C ILE A 58 0.85 -0.85 10.96
N THR A 59 0.76 -2.17 10.78
CA THR A 59 1.82 -3.00 10.23
C THR A 59 1.41 -3.34 8.81
N GLY A 60 2.23 -2.97 7.84
CA GLY A 60 1.95 -3.20 6.44
C GLY A 60 2.73 -4.36 5.87
N LEU A 61 2.09 -5.12 5.01
CA LEU A 61 2.74 -6.20 4.26
C LEU A 61 2.70 -5.83 2.79
N ASP A 62 3.88 -5.67 2.21
CA ASP A 62 4.04 -5.29 0.81
C ASP A 62 4.50 -6.51 0.02
N LEU A 63 3.59 -7.08 -0.75
CA LEU A 63 3.86 -8.20 -1.63
C LEU A 63 4.10 -7.67 -3.04
N ASP A 64 5.35 -7.56 -3.40
CA ASP A 64 5.76 -6.98 -4.68
C ASP A 64 5.81 -8.02 -5.80
N PHE A 65 4.98 -9.06 -5.70
CA PHE A 65 4.80 -10.02 -6.79
C PHE A 65 3.90 -9.41 -7.85
N SER A 66 4.26 -9.58 -9.10
CA SER A 66 3.30 -9.35 -10.15
C SER A 66 2.48 -10.63 -10.34
N TYR A 67 1.19 -10.56 -10.06
CA TYR A 67 0.31 -11.72 -10.26
C TYR A 67 0.07 -12.02 -11.74
N LYS A 68 0.68 -11.23 -12.61
CA LYS A 68 0.72 -11.50 -14.04
C LYS A 68 1.86 -12.43 -14.42
N LEU A 69 2.79 -12.70 -13.50
CA LEU A 69 3.86 -13.67 -13.75
C LEU A 69 3.30 -15.08 -13.82
N SER A 70 3.95 -15.91 -14.61
CA SER A 70 3.59 -17.31 -14.68
C SER A 70 3.92 -18.02 -13.36
N ASP A 71 3.28 -19.18 -13.14
CA ASP A 71 3.58 -19.98 -11.96
C ASP A 71 5.05 -20.43 -11.96
N GLU A 72 5.62 -20.70 -13.13
CA GLU A 72 7.03 -21.04 -13.25
C GLU A 72 7.93 -19.91 -12.75
N GLU A 73 7.65 -18.68 -13.16
CA GLU A 73 8.42 -17.51 -12.72
C GLU A 73 8.31 -17.29 -11.21
N LEU A 74 7.10 -17.43 -10.65
CA LEU A 74 6.90 -17.30 -9.23
C LEU A 74 7.57 -18.41 -8.43
N ASN A 75 7.59 -19.62 -8.97
CA ASN A 75 8.17 -20.78 -8.30
C ASN A 75 9.68 -20.89 -8.47
N SER A 76 10.29 -20.02 -9.25
CA SER A 76 11.74 -20.03 -9.44
C SER A 76 12.52 -19.63 -8.17
N ASN A 77 11.88 -18.93 -7.25
CA ASN A 77 12.48 -18.55 -5.98
C ASN A 77 11.91 -19.44 -4.86
N PRO A 78 12.74 -20.24 -4.16
CA PRO A 78 12.26 -21.17 -3.15
C PRO A 78 11.46 -20.53 -2.02
N ILE A 79 11.83 -19.31 -1.63
CA ILE A 79 11.12 -18.62 -0.55
C ILE A 79 9.76 -18.12 -1.02
N THR A 80 9.71 -17.59 -2.23
CA THR A 80 8.43 -17.20 -2.84
C THR A 80 7.51 -18.40 -2.98
N LYS A 81 8.05 -19.53 -3.42
CA LYS A 81 7.29 -20.77 -3.51
C LYS A 81 6.74 -21.19 -2.16
N LYS A 82 7.57 -21.14 -1.14
CA LYS A 82 7.15 -21.49 0.21
C LYS A 82 6.01 -20.58 0.69
N PHE A 83 6.12 -19.28 0.44
CA PHE A 83 5.05 -18.35 0.78
C PHE A 83 3.75 -18.70 0.06
N ILE A 84 3.83 -18.98 -1.24
CA ILE A 84 2.66 -19.36 -2.04
C ILE A 84 2.04 -20.66 -1.54
N ASP A 85 2.86 -21.63 -1.16
CA ASP A 85 2.40 -22.92 -0.64
C ASP A 85 1.65 -22.74 0.69
N LEU A 86 2.07 -21.78 1.52
CA LEU A 86 1.46 -21.53 2.81
C LEU A 86 0.20 -20.65 2.73
N PHE A 87 0.23 -19.64 1.90
CA PHE A 87 -0.79 -18.58 1.90
C PHE A 87 -1.55 -18.44 0.59
N GLY A 88 -1.13 -19.15 -0.44
CA GLY A 88 -1.71 -19.00 -1.77
C GLY A 88 -1.01 -17.93 -2.58
N LYS A 89 -1.19 -17.99 -3.88
CA LYS A 89 -0.59 -17.07 -4.83
C LYS A 89 -1.06 -15.63 -4.59
N GLU A 90 -2.32 -15.47 -4.26
CA GLU A 90 -2.92 -14.17 -3.95
C GLU A 90 -3.72 -14.33 -2.66
N PRO A 91 -3.08 -14.10 -1.50
CA PRO A 91 -3.79 -14.19 -0.23
C PRO A 91 -4.98 -13.22 -0.19
N LYS A 92 -6.05 -13.63 0.47
CA LYS A 92 -7.27 -12.82 0.54
C LYS A 92 -7.66 -12.61 2.00
N TRP A 93 -6.81 -11.90 2.73
CA TRP A 93 -7.15 -11.50 4.09
C TRP A 93 -8.20 -10.40 4.06
N ASP A 94 -9.17 -10.48 4.94
CA ASP A 94 -10.25 -9.52 5.03
C ASP A 94 -9.81 -8.30 5.84
N THR A 95 -8.91 -7.54 5.26
CA THR A 95 -8.34 -6.34 5.84
C THR A 95 -8.16 -5.30 4.74
N TYR A 96 -7.84 -4.06 5.12
CA TYR A 96 -7.60 -3.01 4.14
C TYR A 96 -6.52 -3.45 3.16
N THR A 97 -6.82 -3.42 1.87
CA THR A 97 -5.94 -3.95 0.83
C THR A 97 -5.86 -2.98 -0.35
N VAL A 98 -4.66 -2.75 -0.82
CA VAL A 98 -4.39 -1.90 -1.98
C VAL A 98 -3.67 -2.72 -3.04
N ARG A 99 -4.19 -2.69 -4.26
CA ARG A 99 -3.51 -3.25 -5.43
C ARG A 99 -2.50 -2.23 -5.92
N THR A 100 -1.24 -2.62 -6.03
CA THR A 100 -0.19 -1.71 -6.48
C THR A 100 -0.25 -1.53 -8.01
N LYS A 101 0.40 -0.47 -8.48
CA LYS A 101 0.44 -0.16 -9.91
C LYS A 101 1.06 -1.28 -10.76
N SER A 102 1.91 -2.11 -10.15
CA SER A 102 2.59 -3.21 -10.83
C SER A 102 1.87 -4.56 -10.65
N GLY A 103 0.72 -4.56 -9.96
CA GLY A 103 -0.06 -5.77 -9.74
C GLY A 103 0.22 -6.50 -8.43
N GLY A 104 1.07 -5.95 -7.58
CA GLY A 104 1.30 -6.48 -6.23
C GLY A 104 0.18 -6.08 -5.27
N LEU A 105 0.38 -6.38 -4.01
CA LEU A 105 -0.62 -6.12 -2.97
C LEU A 105 0.01 -5.50 -1.73
N HIS A 106 -0.68 -4.53 -1.16
CA HIS A 106 -0.42 -4.04 0.18
C HIS A 106 -1.55 -4.48 1.09
N TYR A 107 -1.20 -5.21 2.16
CA TYR A 107 -2.15 -5.56 3.22
C TYR A 107 -1.84 -4.75 4.47
N TYR A 108 -2.86 -4.23 5.11
CA TYR A 108 -2.74 -3.39 6.29
C TYR A 108 -3.31 -4.14 7.50
N PHE A 109 -2.48 -4.32 8.52
CA PHE A 109 -2.86 -4.96 9.79
C PHE A 109 -2.68 -3.98 10.93
N GLU A 110 -3.30 -4.26 12.07
CA GLU A 110 -3.03 -3.47 13.27
C GLU A 110 -1.55 -3.56 13.63
N TYR A 111 -1.01 -2.46 14.12
CA TYR A 111 0.42 -2.37 14.41
C TYR A 111 0.85 -3.37 15.47
N GLU A 112 1.87 -4.14 15.15
CA GLU A 112 2.52 -5.07 16.06
C GLU A 112 3.97 -4.66 16.26
N PRO A 113 4.32 -4.07 17.43
CA PRO A 113 5.68 -3.55 17.64
C PRO A 113 6.77 -4.61 17.62
N GLU A 114 6.42 -5.86 17.87
CA GLU A 114 7.41 -6.94 17.84
C GLU A 114 7.77 -7.36 16.41
N ILE A 115 6.94 -7.06 15.44
CA ILE A 115 7.22 -7.34 14.04
C ILE A 115 7.98 -6.15 13.48
N LYS A 116 9.27 -6.31 13.27
CA LYS A 116 10.13 -5.23 12.80
C LYS A 116 10.01 -5.02 11.31
N GLN A 117 10.23 -3.79 10.89
CA GLN A 117 10.30 -3.46 9.48
C GLN A 117 11.44 -4.23 8.82
N THR A 118 11.11 -4.96 7.76
CA THR A 118 12.09 -5.75 7.02
C THR A 118 11.88 -5.55 5.53
N GLN A 119 12.93 -5.80 4.77
CA GLN A 119 12.90 -5.74 3.32
C GLN A 119 13.64 -6.95 2.78
N ASP A 120 12.96 -7.75 1.97
CA ASP A 120 13.57 -8.92 1.34
C ASP A 120 13.37 -8.81 -0.17
N GLU A 121 14.41 -8.38 -0.86
CA GLU A 121 14.37 -8.17 -2.29
C GLU A 121 14.25 -9.48 -3.08
N ASP A 122 14.79 -10.56 -2.56
CA ASP A 122 14.76 -11.85 -3.24
C ASP A 122 13.35 -12.44 -3.23
N CYS A 123 12.63 -12.27 -2.13
CA CYS A 123 11.28 -12.76 -1.98
C CYS A 123 10.23 -11.74 -2.40
N LYS A 124 10.63 -10.49 -2.55
CA LYS A 124 9.74 -9.37 -2.85
C LYS A 124 8.62 -9.23 -1.82
N ILE A 125 8.97 -9.46 -0.56
CA ILE A 125 8.08 -9.32 0.58
C ILE A 125 8.72 -8.33 1.55
N ASP A 126 8.05 -7.21 1.76
CA ASP A 126 8.50 -6.20 2.70
C ASP A 126 7.49 -6.07 3.82
N ILE A 127 7.98 -5.90 5.04
CA ILE A 127 7.15 -5.54 6.18
C ILE A 127 7.45 -4.09 6.53
N ARG A 128 6.41 -3.27 6.61
CA ARG A 128 6.51 -1.86 6.95
C ARG A 128 5.90 -1.65 8.33
N GLY A 129 6.70 -1.10 9.21
CA GLY A 129 6.29 -0.80 10.58
C GLY A 129 6.71 0.60 10.96
N LYS A 130 7.28 0.75 12.16
CA LYS A 130 7.75 2.05 12.64
C LYS A 130 8.79 2.63 11.68
N GLY A 131 8.55 3.87 11.25
CA GLY A 131 9.45 4.57 10.35
C GLY A 131 9.23 4.27 8.87
N GLY A 132 8.20 3.50 8.52
CA GLY A 132 7.90 3.13 7.15
C GLY A 132 6.64 3.80 6.61
N CYS A 133 6.38 3.52 5.35
CA CYS A 133 5.16 3.98 4.68
C CYS A 133 4.82 3.05 3.51
N LEU A 134 3.56 3.13 3.08
CA LEU A 134 3.06 2.44 1.89
C LEU A 134 2.37 3.46 0.99
N TYR A 135 2.59 3.37 -0.31
CA TYR A 135 1.91 4.27 -1.25
C TYR A 135 0.41 4.04 -1.19
N GLY A 136 -0.33 5.13 -1.05
CA GLY A 136 -1.75 5.08 -0.79
C GLY A 136 -2.62 4.90 -2.04
N ALA A 137 -3.83 4.44 -1.81
CA ALA A 137 -4.82 4.27 -2.87
C ALA A 137 -5.17 5.61 -3.52
N GLY A 138 -5.27 5.61 -4.83
CA GLY A 138 -5.47 6.84 -5.60
C GLY A 138 -4.18 7.48 -6.07
N THR A 139 -3.02 6.98 -5.63
CA THR A 139 -1.73 7.45 -6.15
C THR A 139 -1.57 6.99 -7.58
N ILE A 140 -1.28 7.93 -8.47
CA ILE A 140 -1.16 7.68 -9.91
C ILE A 140 0.25 8.08 -10.36
N VAL A 141 0.92 7.18 -11.06
CA VAL A 141 2.24 7.43 -11.63
C VAL A 141 2.09 7.52 -13.15
N THR A 142 2.39 8.68 -13.70
CA THR A 142 2.28 8.92 -15.14
C THR A 142 3.62 9.15 -15.81
N LYS A 143 4.72 9.16 -15.03
CA LYS A 143 6.07 9.41 -15.52
C LYS A 143 6.93 8.17 -15.32
N GLY A 144 7.89 7.97 -16.24
CA GLY A 144 8.83 6.87 -16.15
C GLY A 144 8.30 5.59 -16.79
N GLU A 145 9.02 4.49 -16.55
CA GLU A 145 8.71 3.21 -17.19
C GLU A 145 7.55 2.47 -16.51
N LYS A 146 7.40 2.65 -15.21
CA LYS A 146 6.40 1.91 -14.44
C LYS A 146 5.24 2.83 -14.07
N GLN A 147 4.35 3.03 -15.03
CA GLN A 147 3.17 3.84 -14.84
C GLN A 147 2.00 3.00 -14.32
N GLY A 148 1.05 3.63 -13.69
CA GLY A 148 -0.14 2.97 -13.20
C GLY A 148 -0.72 3.64 -11.96
N GLU A 149 -1.69 2.97 -11.37
CA GLU A 149 -2.43 3.48 -10.23
C GLU A 149 -2.46 2.48 -9.09
N TYR A 150 -2.40 2.98 -7.87
CA TYR A 150 -2.64 2.21 -6.64
C TYR A 150 -4.13 2.27 -6.34
N LYS A 151 -4.78 1.11 -6.22
CA LYS A 151 -6.23 1.02 -6.06
C LYS A 151 -6.62 0.27 -4.81
N CYS A 152 -7.55 0.83 -4.05
CA CYS A 152 -8.15 0.11 -2.93
C CYS A 152 -9.06 -0.98 -3.45
N ILE A 153 -8.81 -2.23 -3.06
CA ILE A 153 -9.64 -3.37 -3.43
C ILE A 153 -10.40 -3.96 -2.24
N ASN A 154 -10.07 -3.56 -1.04
CA ASN A 154 -10.83 -3.90 0.17
C ASN A 154 -10.72 -2.74 1.16
N ASN A 155 -11.82 -2.06 1.44
CA ASN A 155 -11.87 -0.85 2.26
C ASN A 155 -12.34 -1.15 3.69
N LYS A 156 -11.81 -2.19 4.30
CA LYS A 156 -12.11 -2.52 5.70
C LYS A 156 -11.00 -2.02 6.62
N LYS A 157 -11.32 -1.96 7.91
CA LYS A 157 -10.30 -1.64 8.91
C LYS A 157 -9.20 -2.70 8.91
N GLN A 158 -8.04 -2.31 9.40
CA GLN A 158 -6.95 -3.24 9.57
C GLN A 158 -7.32 -4.30 10.61
N MET A 159 -7.05 -5.56 10.27
CA MET A 159 -7.29 -6.66 11.19
C MET A 159 -6.04 -6.91 12.06
N LYS A 160 -6.27 -7.58 13.14
CA LYS A 160 -5.20 -7.93 14.08
C LYS A 160 -4.22 -8.96 13.54
#